data_90b67db8659f4a57cf51da00ad27b0c9
#
_entry.id   90b67db8659f4a57cf51da00ad27b0c9
#
_cell.length_a   1.000
_cell.length_b   1.000
_cell.length_c   1.000
_cell.angle_alpha   90.00
_cell.angle_beta   90.00
_cell.angle_gamma   90.00
#
_symmetry.space_group_name_H-M   'P 1'
#
loop_
_entity.id
_entity.type
_entity.pdbx_description
1 polymer ?
#
loop_
_entity_poly.entity_id
_entity_poly.type
_entity_poly.pdbx_seq_one_letter_code
_entity_poly.pdbx_strand_id
1 'polypeptide(L)'
;MRRVVLTCLLATTPVLVEAKTVQVKERSIDDLQAMMSSGKATSADLVRAYLKRIAAMDRKGPGLRSVIATNPDALAQARALDAERRAGRVRGPLHGVPVLIKDNIETADPMPTTAGSLALRANLTRRDAPVVAELRRAGAVILGKTNLSEWANIRSTRSVSGWSAVGGLVRNPYALDRTACGSSSGSGAAVAASLAAAALGTETDGSVICPASINGLVGLKPSIGLVSRTHVVPISHSQDTPGPMARSVRDAALMLNAMVAPDPADPTTADAARHRRDYAAGLST
;
A
#
# COMPACT_ATOMS: atom_id res chain seq x y z
N MET A 1 65.98 -26.84 24.76
CA MET A 1 64.84 -27.24 23.85
C MET A 1 63.75 -26.20 23.93
N ARG A 2 63.63 -25.31 22.95
CA ARG A 2 62.56 -24.29 22.86
C ARG A 2 61.41 -24.88 22.03
N ARG A 3 60.21 -25.01 22.62
CA ARG A 3 58.98 -25.42 21.91
C ARG A 3 58.41 -24.18 21.19
N VAL A 4 58.33 -24.28 19.88
CA VAL A 4 57.60 -23.28 19.02
C VAL A 4 56.15 -23.75 19.01
N VAL A 5 55.27 -22.87 19.51
CA VAL A 5 53.80 -23.06 19.40
C VAL A 5 53.36 -22.36 18.15
N LEU A 6 52.94 -23.09 17.15
CA LEU A 6 52.38 -22.58 15.90
C LEU A 6 50.88 -22.31 16.11
N THR A 7 50.51 -21.00 16.22
CA THR A 7 49.09 -20.59 16.32
C THR A 7 48.52 -20.46 14.91
N CYS A 8 47.65 -21.38 14.52
CA CYS A 8 46.90 -21.28 13.26
C CYS A 8 45.75 -20.26 13.39
N LEU A 9 45.87 -19.08 12.78
CA LEU A 9 44.76 -18.15 12.63
C LEU A 9 43.83 -18.67 11.50
N LEU A 10 42.66 -19.14 11.87
CA LEU A 10 41.56 -19.42 10.93
C LEU A 10 40.97 -18.07 10.48
N ALA A 11 41.29 -17.63 9.27
CA ALA A 11 40.65 -16.50 8.61
C ALA A 11 39.24 -16.89 8.18
N THR A 12 38.23 -16.44 8.92
CA THR A 12 36.83 -16.55 8.47
C THR A 12 36.57 -15.49 7.42
N THR A 13 36.57 -15.86 6.16
CA THR A 13 36.07 -15.00 5.07
C THR A 13 34.57 -14.78 5.26
N PRO A 14 34.08 -13.52 5.31
CA PRO A 14 32.66 -13.26 5.32
C PRO A 14 32.05 -13.73 4.00
N VAL A 15 31.16 -14.72 4.06
CA VAL A 15 30.34 -15.11 2.90
C VAL A 15 29.38 -13.92 2.65
N LEU A 16 29.68 -13.13 1.63
CA LEU A 16 28.74 -12.16 1.09
C LEU A 16 27.54 -12.94 0.52
N VAL A 17 26.48 -13.05 1.31
CA VAL A 17 25.19 -13.54 0.83
C VAL A 17 24.67 -12.49 -0.17
N GLU A 18 24.84 -12.78 -1.44
CA GLU A 18 24.30 -11.97 -2.51
C GLU A 18 22.79 -11.84 -2.31
N ALA A 19 22.28 -10.61 -2.14
CA ALA A 19 20.88 -10.36 -1.88
C ALA A 19 20.05 -10.84 -3.08
N LYS A 20 19.29 -11.91 -2.90
CA LYS A 20 18.46 -12.53 -3.92
C LYS A 20 17.53 -11.49 -4.53
N THR A 21 17.68 -11.21 -5.83
CA THR A 21 16.84 -10.24 -6.53
C THR A 21 15.44 -10.83 -6.74
N VAL A 22 14.46 -10.35 -5.98
CA VAL A 22 13.07 -10.79 -6.08
C VAL A 22 12.35 -9.95 -7.14
N GLN A 23 11.73 -10.63 -8.12
CA GLN A 23 10.96 -9.98 -9.18
C GLN A 23 9.51 -9.79 -8.72
N VAL A 24 9.13 -8.52 -8.49
CA VAL A 24 7.77 -8.14 -8.02
C VAL A 24 6.93 -7.44 -9.10
N LYS A 25 7.50 -7.23 -10.31
CA LYS A 25 6.80 -6.56 -11.40
C LYS A 25 5.59 -7.39 -11.80
N GLU A 26 4.41 -6.78 -11.83
CA GLU A 26 3.13 -7.34 -12.24
C GLU A 26 2.69 -8.62 -11.48
N ARG A 27 3.25 -8.87 -10.29
CA ARG A 27 2.85 -10.01 -9.47
C ARG A 27 1.52 -9.74 -8.77
N SER A 28 0.59 -10.71 -8.87
CA SER A 28 -0.65 -10.72 -8.08
C SER A 28 -0.37 -10.99 -6.60
N ILE A 29 -1.37 -10.76 -5.75
CA ILE A 29 -1.30 -11.14 -4.33
C ILE A 29 -1.05 -12.65 -4.20
N ASP A 30 -1.75 -13.47 -5.00
CA ASP A 30 -1.57 -14.92 -4.99
C ASP A 30 -0.15 -15.34 -5.43
N ASP A 31 0.43 -14.69 -6.45
CA ASP A 31 1.84 -14.92 -6.83
C ASP A 31 2.80 -14.63 -5.66
N LEU A 32 2.60 -13.50 -4.98
CA LEU A 32 3.43 -13.12 -3.84
C LEU A 32 3.27 -14.11 -2.68
N GLN A 33 2.05 -14.60 -2.42
CA GLN A 33 1.81 -15.65 -1.42
C GLN A 33 2.48 -16.96 -1.82
N ALA A 34 2.40 -17.37 -3.08
CA ALA A 34 3.08 -18.57 -3.58
C ALA A 34 4.60 -18.46 -3.44
N MET A 35 5.18 -17.28 -3.71
CA MET A 35 6.62 -17.04 -3.51
C MET A 35 7.01 -17.15 -2.03
N MET A 36 6.20 -16.60 -1.11
CA MET A 36 6.47 -16.67 0.32
C MET A 36 6.27 -18.09 0.88
N SER A 37 5.24 -18.79 0.44
CA SER A 37 4.94 -20.16 0.89
C SER A 37 5.98 -21.18 0.41
N SER A 38 6.53 -21.00 -0.79
CA SER A 38 7.60 -21.86 -1.33
C SER A 38 9.00 -21.48 -0.84
N GLY A 39 9.16 -20.45 -0.01
CA GLY A 39 10.46 -19.96 0.43
C GLY A 39 11.29 -19.27 -0.66
N LYS A 40 10.70 -18.97 -1.82
CA LYS A 40 11.36 -18.23 -2.91
C LYS A 40 11.63 -16.77 -2.52
N ALA A 41 10.78 -16.18 -1.67
CA ALA A 41 10.94 -14.85 -1.10
C ALA A 41 10.38 -14.81 0.33
N THR A 42 10.82 -13.84 1.12
CA THR A 42 10.22 -13.45 2.39
C THR A 42 9.42 -12.15 2.20
N SER A 43 8.55 -11.81 3.14
CA SER A 43 7.89 -10.50 3.16
C SER A 43 8.92 -9.36 3.18
N ALA A 44 10.00 -9.53 3.94
CA ALA A 44 11.11 -8.58 3.97
C ALA A 44 11.79 -8.41 2.61
N ASP A 45 11.90 -9.47 1.80
CA ASP A 45 12.44 -9.38 0.44
C ASP A 45 11.49 -8.64 -0.50
N LEU A 46 10.17 -8.88 -0.38
CA LEU A 46 9.15 -8.14 -1.13
C LEU A 46 9.21 -6.64 -0.81
N VAL A 47 9.28 -6.27 0.47
CA VAL A 47 9.41 -4.87 0.91
C VAL A 47 10.67 -4.24 0.30
N ARG A 48 11.84 -4.88 0.38
CA ARG A 48 13.08 -4.38 -0.23
C ARG A 48 12.94 -4.19 -1.74
N ALA A 49 12.32 -5.16 -2.44
CA ALA A 49 12.13 -5.09 -3.88
C ALA A 49 11.23 -3.92 -4.28
N TYR A 50 10.11 -3.70 -3.59
CA TYR A 50 9.22 -2.57 -3.85
C TYR A 50 9.86 -1.23 -3.50
N LEU A 51 10.55 -1.10 -2.35
CA LEU A 51 11.28 0.11 -1.99
C LEU A 51 12.37 0.46 -3.00
N LYS A 52 13.10 -0.53 -3.52
CA LYS A 52 14.08 -0.34 -4.61
C LYS A 52 13.40 0.20 -5.89
N ARG A 53 12.22 -0.32 -6.24
CA ARG A 53 11.44 0.18 -7.39
C ARG A 53 10.95 1.60 -7.18
N ILE A 54 10.42 1.92 -5.99
CA ILE A 54 10.03 3.29 -5.63
C ILE A 54 11.21 4.25 -5.80
N ALA A 55 12.37 3.90 -5.24
CA ALA A 55 13.57 4.74 -5.35
C ALA A 55 14.02 4.96 -6.80
N ALA A 56 13.85 3.96 -7.67
CA ALA A 56 14.28 4.02 -9.07
C ALA A 56 13.29 4.75 -9.98
N MET A 57 11.98 4.73 -9.68
CA MET A 57 10.95 5.15 -10.63
C MET A 57 10.13 6.34 -10.14
N ASP A 58 10.01 6.56 -8.83
CA ASP A 58 9.09 7.55 -8.29
C ASP A 58 9.68 8.96 -8.25
N ARG A 59 10.91 9.11 -7.75
CA ARG A 59 11.64 10.40 -7.69
C ARG A 59 12.78 10.49 -8.70
N LYS A 60 13.24 9.34 -9.19
CA LYS A 60 14.25 9.20 -10.24
C LYS A 60 13.61 8.58 -11.48
N GLY A 61 14.40 8.35 -12.53
CA GLY A 61 13.93 7.76 -13.76
C GLY A 61 12.71 8.51 -14.32
N PRO A 62 11.56 7.86 -14.52
CA PRO A 62 10.35 8.51 -15.04
C PRO A 62 9.78 9.58 -14.11
N GLY A 63 10.13 9.59 -12.83
CA GLY A 63 9.71 10.61 -11.86
C GLY A 63 8.21 10.63 -11.66
N LEU A 64 7.59 9.48 -11.34
CA LEU A 64 6.14 9.31 -11.27
C LEU A 64 5.48 10.16 -10.19
N ARG A 65 6.20 10.48 -9.11
CA ARG A 65 5.70 11.26 -7.97
C ARG A 65 4.42 10.68 -7.35
N SER A 66 4.31 9.36 -7.39
CA SER A 66 3.14 8.62 -6.90
C SER A 66 3.19 8.33 -5.40
N VAL A 67 4.39 8.36 -4.79
CA VAL A 67 4.62 8.08 -3.36
C VAL A 67 5.13 9.34 -2.68
N ILE A 68 4.44 9.80 -1.62
CA ILE A 68 4.84 10.96 -0.83
C ILE A 68 5.86 10.56 0.24
N ALA A 69 5.60 9.46 0.95
CA ALA A 69 6.46 8.96 2.01
C ALA A 69 6.53 7.42 1.99
N THR A 70 7.70 6.87 2.27
CA THR A 70 7.89 5.45 2.54
C THR A 70 7.92 5.21 4.05
N ASN A 71 7.33 4.10 4.48
CA ASN A 71 7.28 3.74 5.89
C ASN A 71 8.67 3.25 6.37
N PRO A 72 9.33 3.94 7.31
CA PRO A 72 10.62 3.50 7.83
C PRO A 72 10.52 2.16 8.57
N ASP A 73 9.34 1.81 9.11
CA ASP A 73 9.12 0.58 9.88
C ASP A 73 8.67 -0.60 9.00
N ALA A 74 8.44 -0.40 7.69
CA ALA A 74 7.93 -1.44 6.80
C ALA A 74 8.78 -2.73 6.84
N LEU A 75 10.10 -2.59 6.88
CA LEU A 75 10.99 -3.75 6.92
C LEU A 75 10.92 -4.50 8.26
N ALA A 76 10.75 -3.79 9.37
CA ALA A 76 10.57 -4.40 10.69
C ALA A 76 9.23 -5.13 10.77
N GLN A 77 8.14 -4.51 10.27
CA GLN A 77 6.82 -5.13 10.16
C GLN A 77 6.87 -6.41 9.33
N ALA A 78 7.52 -6.38 8.17
CA ALA A 78 7.67 -7.53 7.29
C ALA A 78 8.43 -8.69 7.97
N ARG A 79 9.53 -8.41 8.68
CA ARG A 79 10.29 -9.42 9.43
C ARG A 79 9.47 -10.06 10.54
N ALA A 80 8.62 -9.30 11.22
CA ALA A 80 7.71 -9.84 12.24
C ALA A 80 6.71 -10.83 11.61
N LEU A 81 6.13 -10.48 10.46
CA LEU A 81 5.23 -11.36 9.72
C LEU A 81 5.96 -12.59 9.15
N ASP A 82 7.20 -12.46 8.71
CA ASP A 82 8.04 -13.61 8.33
C ASP A 82 8.27 -14.56 9.52
N ALA A 83 8.44 -14.02 10.72
CA ALA A 83 8.56 -14.84 11.93
C ALA A 83 7.25 -15.56 12.28
N GLU A 84 6.10 -14.88 12.13
CA GLU A 84 4.79 -15.51 12.29
C GLU A 84 4.58 -16.65 11.29
N ARG A 85 4.91 -16.44 10.00
CA ARG A 85 4.82 -17.46 8.95
C ARG A 85 5.68 -18.69 9.28
N ARG A 86 6.93 -18.48 9.71
CA ARG A 86 7.81 -19.59 10.13
C ARG A 86 7.24 -20.37 11.32
N ALA A 87 6.48 -19.71 12.18
CA ALA A 87 5.79 -20.34 13.32
C ALA A 87 4.41 -20.94 12.94
N GLY A 88 4.11 -21.05 11.63
CA GLY A 88 2.84 -21.60 11.13
C GLY A 88 1.63 -20.67 11.25
N ARG A 89 1.83 -19.40 11.66
CA ARG A 89 0.75 -18.43 11.84
C ARG A 89 0.65 -17.51 10.62
N VAL A 90 -0.18 -17.89 9.66
CA VAL A 90 -0.49 -17.07 8.49
C VAL A 90 -1.89 -16.48 8.67
N ARG A 91 -2.00 -15.14 8.66
CA ARG A 91 -3.24 -14.40 8.97
C ARG A 91 -4.27 -14.42 7.82
N GLY A 92 -3.84 -14.76 6.61
CA GLY A 92 -4.68 -14.82 5.42
C GLY A 92 -3.94 -14.37 4.15
N PRO A 93 -4.67 -14.11 3.05
CA PRO A 93 -4.08 -13.78 1.75
C PRO A 93 -3.20 -12.53 1.73
N LEU A 94 -3.42 -11.57 2.63
CA LEU A 94 -2.61 -10.35 2.72
C LEU A 94 -1.39 -10.50 3.63
N HIS A 95 -1.18 -11.66 4.28
CA HIS A 95 -0.07 -11.84 5.22
C HIS A 95 1.30 -11.64 4.58
N GLY A 96 1.98 -10.57 4.97
CA GLY A 96 3.30 -10.19 4.45
C GLY A 96 3.27 -9.43 3.11
N VAL A 97 2.09 -9.08 2.58
CA VAL A 97 1.95 -8.37 1.30
C VAL A 97 2.10 -6.86 1.51
N PRO A 98 3.04 -6.19 0.78
CA PRO A 98 3.20 -4.75 0.86
C PRO A 98 2.09 -4.00 0.11
N VAL A 99 1.44 -3.06 0.81
CA VAL A 99 0.38 -2.19 0.27
C VAL A 99 0.69 -0.71 0.54
N LEU A 100 0.18 0.17 -0.31
CA LEU A 100 0.28 1.62 -0.16
C LEU A 100 -1.05 2.22 0.28
N ILE A 101 -1.01 3.31 1.04
CA ILE A 101 -2.18 3.98 1.61
C ILE A 101 -2.23 5.42 1.11
N LYS A 102 -3.38 5.87 0.58
CA LYS A 102 -3.56 7.26 0.16
C LYS A 102 -3.34 8.23 1.33
N ASP A 103 -2.70 9.36 1.06
CA ASP A 103 -2.22 10.27 2.10
C ASP A 103 -3.31 11.13 2.78
N ASN A 104 -4.57 10.83 2.56
CA ASN A 104 -5.69 11.35 3.34
C ASN A 104 -6.26 10.34 4.35
N ILE A 105 -5.64 9.17 4.51
CA ILE A 105 -6.01 8.12 5.45
C ILE A 105 -4.93 8.04 6.52
N GLU A 106 -5.30 8.11 7.79
CA GLU A 106 -4.36 8.08 8.92
C GLU A 106 -3.70 6.70 9.08
N THR A 107 -2.42 6.71 9.46
CA THR A 107 -1.64 5.52 9.82
C THR A 107 -0.85 5.78 11.09
N ALA A 108 -0.68 4.75 11.92
CA ALA A 108 0.11 4.83 13.16
C ALA A 108 1.62 4.95 12.93
N ASP A 109 2.07 4.63 11.70
CA ASP A 109 3.48 4.71 11.32
C ASP A 109 4.01 6.15 11.40
N PRO A 110 5.35 6.34 11.52
CA PRO A 110 5.95 7.67 11.61
C PRO A 110 5.97 8.37 10.23
N MET A 111 4.79 8.48 9.62
CA MET A 111 4.53 9.18 8.37
C MET A 111 3.41 10.19 8.57
N PRO A 112 3.56 11.44 8.11
CA PRO A 112 2.46 12.40 8.16
C PRO A 112 1.25 11.94 7.34
N THR A 113 0.06 12.40 7.73
CA THR A 113 -1.16 12.38 6.92
C THR A 113 -1.48 13.81 6.53
N THR A 114 -1.23 14.15 5.26
CA THR A 114 -1.19 15.56 4.85
C THR A 114 -2.36 15.99 3.97
N ALA A 115 -3.14 15.05 3.43
CA ALA A 115 -4.08 15.31 2.33
C ALA A 115 -3.43 16.12 1.16
N GLY A 116 -2.10 15.99 1.01
CA GLY A 116 -1.31 16.72 0.01
C GLY A 116 -0.98 18.16 0.37
N SER A 117 -1.45 18.67 1.51
CA SER A 117 -1.31 20.07 1.93
C SER A 117 -0.06 20.32 2.78
N LEU A 118 0.66 21.39 2.49
CA LEU A 118 1.79 21.85 3.32
C LEU A 118 1.37 22.22 4.74
N ALA A 119 0.12 22.63 4.95
CA ALA A 119 -0.40 22.95 6.28
C ALA A 119 -0.38 21.74 7.23
N LEU A 120 -0.50 20.52 6.69
CA LEU A 120 -0.46 19.27 7.43
C LEU A 120 0.86 18.50 7.28
N ARG A 121 1.92 19.13 6.76
CA ARG A 121 3.22 18.48 6.47
C ARG A 121 3.83 17.77 7.69
N ALA A 122 3.56 18.24 8.90
CA ALA A 122 4.07 17.67 10.15
C ALA A 122 2.99 16.89 10.94
N ASN A 123 1.83 16.62 10.33
CA ASN A 123 0.70 15.97 11.01
C ASN A 123 0.92 14.47 11.20
N LEU A 124 1.66 14.09 12.23
CA LEU A 124 1.87 12.71 12.67
C LEU A 124 0.72 12.29 13.58
N THR A 125 -0.26 11.59 13.06
CA THR A 125 -1.48 11.21 13.80
C THR A 125 -1.25 10.08 14.81
N ARG A 126 -0.25 9.23 14.59
CA ARG A 126 0.16 8.10 15.44
C ARG A 126 -0.98 7.14 15.77
N ARG A 127 -1.95 7.05 14.91
CA ARG A 127 -3.08 6.13 14.99
C ARG A 127 -3.43 5.63 13.60
N ASP A 128 -3.96 4.42 13.52
CA ASP A 128 -4.50 3.89 12.27
C ASP A 128 -5.96 4.32 12.11
N ALA A 129 -6.37 4.68 10.92
CA ALA A 129 -7.77 4.59 10.54
C ALA A 129 -8.24 3.14 10.67
N PRO A 130 -9.49 2.85 11.10
CA PRO A 130 -9.98 1.47 11.26
C PRO A 130 -9.73 0.59 10.03
N VAL A 131 -9.90 1.11 8.83
CA VAL A 131 -9.61 0.38 7.59
C VAL A 131 -8.14 -0.04 7.49
N VAL A 132 -7.20 0.77 7.98
CA VAL A 132 -5.76 0.43 8.00
C VAL A 132 -5.47 -0.60 9.09
N ALA A 133 -6.10 -0.47 10.26
CA ALA A 133 -5.99 -1.45 11.33
C ALA A 133 -6.47 -2.85 10.86
N GLU A 134 -7.57 -2.90 10.10
CA GLU A 134 -8.08 -4.14 9.50
C GLU A 134 -7.09 -4.75 8.50
N LEU A 135 -6.47 -3.94 7.62
CA LEU A 135 -5.43 -4.41 6.71
C LEU A 135 -4.23 -4.98 7.48
N ARG A 136 -3.79 -4.33 8.57
CA ARG A 136 -2.72 -4.87 9.43
C ARG A 136 -3.13 -6.15 10.12
N ARG A 137 -4.37 -6.25 10.59
CA ARG A 137 -4.90 -7.46 11.20
C ARG A 137 -4.89 -8.64 10.21
N ALA A 138 -5.17 -8.37 8.93
CA ALA A 138 -5.05 -9.34 7.86
C ALA A 138 -3.58 -9.64 7.47
N GLY A 139 -2.61 -8.93 8.05
CA GLY A 139 -1.18 -9.15 7.84
C GLY A 139 -0.56 -8.33 6.70
N ALA A 140 -1.24 -7.32 6.17
CA ALA A 140 -0.63 -6.43 5.19
C ALA A 140 0.50 -5.60 5.82
N VAL A 141 1.55 -5.34 5.04
CA VAL A 141 2.64 -4.42 5.40
C VAL A 141 2.34 -3.05 4.81
N ILE A 142 2.24 -2.02 5.65
CA ILE A 142 2.05 -0.65 5.16
C ILE A 142 3.39 -0.14 4.64
N LEU A 143 3.49 -0.03 3.32
CA LEU A 143 4.74 0.31 2.63
C LEU A 143 5.00 1.82 2.61
N GLY A 144 3.96 2.63 2.60
CA GLY A 144 4.07 4.08 2.51
C GLY A 144 2.75 4.79 2.22
N LYS A 145 2.85 6.11 2.00
CA LYS A 145 1.73 7.00 1.69
C LYS A 145 1.80 7.43 0.23
N THR A 146 0.68 7.33 -0.49
CA THR A 146 0.60 7.75 -1.89
C THR A 146 0.17 9.20 -2.04
N ASN A 147 0.71 9.85 -3.07
CA ASN A 147 0.30 11.18 -3.49
C ASN A 147 -1.17 11.20 -3.97
N LEU A 148 -1.76 12.35 -3.96
CA LEU A 148 -3.17 12.56 -4.29
C LEU A 148 -3.38 13.96 -4.88
N SER A 149 -4.55 14.19 -5.47
CA SER A 149 -4.99 15.58 -5.66
C SER A 149 -5.17 16.24 -4.30
N GLU A 150 -4.57 17.40 -4.10
CA GLU A 150 -4.61 18.11 -2.81
C GLU A 150 -6.05 18.28 -2.30
N TRP A 151 -6.30 17.91 -1.03
CA TRP A 151 -7.64 17.86 -0.42
C TRP A 151 -8.66 17.08 -1.26
N ALA A 152 -8.21 16.05 -1.97
CA ALA A 152 -9.03 15.22 -2.85
C ALA A 152 -9.85 16.02 -3.88
N ASN A 153 -9.32 17.14 -4.38
CA ASN A 153 -9.93 18.11 -5.32
C ASN A 153 -11.01 19.04 -4.74
N ILE A 154 -11.42 18.88 -3.46
CA ILE A 154 -12.54 19.69 -2.93
C ILE A 154 -12.21 21.19 -2.77
N ARG A 155 -10.93 21.53 -2.63
CA ARG A 155 -10.51 22.90 -2.30
C ARG A 155 -10.82 23.96 -3.36
N SER A 156 -11.07 23.57 -4.61
CA SER A 156 -11.30 24.49 -5.72
C SER A 156 -11.96 23.81 -6.91
N THR A 157 -12.82 24.52 -7.61
CA THR A 157 -13.38 24.10 -8.91
C THR A 157 -12.34 24.09 -10.03
N ARG A 158 -11.13 24.62 -9.77
CA ARG A 158 -9.98 24.63 -10.70
C ARG A 158 -8.84 23.74 -10.18
N SER A 159 -9.14 22.75 -9.36
CA SER A 159 -8.13 21.79 -8.86
C SER A 159 -7.54 21.00 -10.03
N VAL A 160 -6.22 20.78 -9.98
CA VAL A 160 -5.51 19.93 -10.94
C VAL A 160 -5.46 18.52 -10.37
N SER A 161 -6.14 17.57 -11.03
CA SER A 161 -6.12 16.17 -10.62
C SER A 161 -4.70 15.61 -10.63
N GLY A 162 -4.31 14.97 -9.53
CA GLY A 162 -2.98 14.38 -9.35
C GLY A 162 -1.92 15.33 -8.81
N TRP A 163 -2.24 16.61 -8.62
CA TRP A 163 -1.29 17.57 -8.06
C TRP A 163 -1.53 17.79 -6.56
N SER A 164 -0.44 17.85 -5.81
CA SER A 164 -0.44 18.33 -4.42
C SER A 164 0.79 19.20 -4.15
N ALA A 165 0.68 20.10 -3.17
CA ALA A 165 1.79 20.95 -2.77
C ALA A 165 2.94 20.14 -2.12
N VAL A 166 2.62 19.02 -1.47
CA VAL A 166 3.61 18.13 -0.85
C VAL A 166 4.30 17.23 -1.88
N GLY A 167 3.55 16.64 -2.82
CA GLY A 167 4.03 15.60 -3.73
C GLY A 167 4.35 16.08 -5.15
N GLY A 168 3.81 17.23 -5.57
CA GLY A 168 3.81 17.67 -6.97
C GLY A 168 2.81 16.90 -7.81
N LEU A 169 2.93 16.98 -9.14
CA LEU A 169 2.02 16.32 -10.08
C LEU A 169 2.41 14.86 -10.31
N VAL A 170 1.46 13.96 -10.06
CA VAL A 170 1.58 12.54 -10.39
C VAL A 170 1.54 12.34 -11.90
N ARG A 171 2.43 11.51 -12.42
CA ARG A 171 2.50 11.16 -13.83
C ARG A 171 1.89 9.79 -14.09
N ASN A 172 1.23 9.65 -15.23
CA ASN A 172 0.76 8.36 -15.71
C ASN A 172 1.98 7.49 -16.11
N PRO A 173 2.14 6.27 -15.56
CA PRO A 173 3.32 5.43 -15.84
C PRO A 173 3.41 4.92 -17.29
N TYR A 174 2.32 4.90 -18.03
CA TYR A 174 2.28 4.48 -19.43
C TYR A 174 2.53 5.62 -20.40
N ALA A 175 2.20 6.87 -19.99
CA ALA A 175 2.37 8.07 -20.82
C ALA A 175 2.64 9.26 -19.90
N LEU A 176 3.92 9.60 -19.72
CA LEU A 176 4.39 10.57 -18.71
C LEU A 176 3.87 12.00 -18.92
N ASP A 177 3.37 12.33 -20.10
CA ASP A 177 2.74 13.59 -20.49
C ASP A 177 1.21 13.58 -20.31
N ARG A 178 0.63 12.48 -19.84
CA ARG A 178 -0.80 12.33 -19.63
C ARG A 178 -1.15 12.35 -18.14
N THR A 179 -2.42 12.68 -17.87
CA THR A 179 -2.95 12.68 -16.51
C THR A 179 -2.99 11.26 -15.93
N ALA A 180 -2.72 11.14 -14.65
CA ALA A 180 -3.01 9.93 -13.88
C ALA A 180 -4.43 9.91 -13.30
N CYS A 181 -5.27 10.93 -13.64
CA CYS A 181 -6.54 11.22 -12.98
C CYS A 181 -6.38 11.42 -11.46
N GLY A 182 -7.46 11.41 -10.73
CA GLY A 182 -7.44 11.57 -9.25
C GLY A 182 -8.85 11.47 -8.67
N SER A 183 -8.95 11.64 -7.37
CA SER A 183 -7.90 12.16 -6.47
C SER A 183 -6.92 11.09 -5.95
N SER A 184 -7.15 9.79 -6.09
CA SER A 184 -6.21 8.72 -5.67
C SER A 184 -5.13 8.46 -6.72
N SER A 185 -4.56 9.52 -7.28
CA SER A 185 -3.64 9.51 -8.42
C SER A 185 -2.39 8.68 -8.16
N GLY A 186 -1.78 8.89 -6.99
CA GLY A 186 -0.57 8.16 -6.59
C GLY A 186 -0.85 6.69 -6.33
N SER A 187 -2.01 6.34 -5.75
CA SER A 187 -2.41 4.94 -5.56
C SER A 187 -2.53 4.22 -6.91
N GLY A 188 -3.19 4.86 -7.90
CA GLY A 188 -3.29 4.31 -9.26
C GLY A 188 -1.94 4.17 -9.94
N ALA A 189 -1.17 5.25 -10.04
CA ALA A 189 0.11 5.25 -10.74
C ALA A 189 1.13 4.29 -10.08
N ALA A 190 1.16 4.21 -8.74
CA ALA A 190 2.08 3.31 -8.02
C ALA A 190 1.78 1.84 -8.29
N VAL A 191 0.50 1.42 -8.24
CA VAL A 191 0.12 0.01 -8.51
C VAL A 191 0.37 -0.34 -9.96
N ALA A 192 0.01 0.53 -10.92
CA ALA A 192 0.27 0.33 -12.34
C ALA A 192 1.77 0.18 -12.65
N ALA A 193 2.62 0.96 -11.98
CA ALA A 193 4.08 0.85 -12.11
C ALA A 193 4.69 -0.29 -11.27
N SER A 194 3.87 -1.12 -10.61
CA SER A 194 4.34 -2.19 -9.71
C SER A 194 5.26 -1.67 -8.60
N LEU A 195 4.89 -0.56 -7.96
CA LEU A 195 5.58 -0.03 -6.78
C LEU A 195 4.99 -0.59 -5.47
N ALA A 196 3.88 -1.30 -5.56
CA ALA A 196 3.26 -2.11 -4.51
C ALA A 196 2.40 -3.22 -5.13
N ALA A 197 1.95 -4.16 -4.32
CA ALA A 197 1.02 -5.21 -4.75
C ALA A 197 -0.37 -4.62 -5.04
N ALA A 198 -0.85 -3.78 -4.14
CA ALA A 198 -2.12 -3.06 -4.21
C ALA A 198 -2.01 -1.74 -3.45
N ALA A 199 -3.03 -0.89 -3.58
CA ALA A 199 -3.12 0.35 -2.81
C ALA A 199 -4.56 0.61 -2.35
N LEU A 200 -4.67 1.42 -1.29
CA LEU A 200 -5.93 1.96 -0.81
C LEU A 200 -6.08 3.40 -1.35
N GLY A 201 -7.22 3.66 -1.96
CA GLY A 201 -7.68 4.99 -2.33
C GLY A 201 -8.89 5.42 -1.50
N THR A 202 -9.42 6.61 -1.79
CA THR A 202 -10.71 7.07 -1.28
C THR A 202 -11.51 7.68 -2.43
N GLU A 203 -12.81 7.51 -2.39
CA GLU A 203 -13.71 8.07 -3.38
C GLU A 203 -14.94 8.71 -2.77
N THR A 204 -15.21 9.91 -3.22
CA THR A 204 -16.49 10.58 -3.11
C THR A 204 -17.23 10.39 -4.43
N ASP A 205 -16.62 10.89 -5.52
CA ASP A 205 -17.12 10.78 -6.89
C ASP A 205 -15.92 10.61 -7.85
N GLY A 206 -15.75 9.39 -8.38
CA GLY A 206 -14.72 9.04 -9.35
C GLY A 206 -13.29 8.88 -8.81
N SER A 207 -13.00 9.18 -7.53
CA SER A 207 -11.63 9.33 -7.04
C SER A 207 -10.84 8.01 -6.83
N VAL A 208 -11.46 6.84 -6.96
CA VAL A 208 -10.83 5.51 -7.08
C VAL A 208 -10.97 5.01 -8.50
N ILE A 209 -12.19 5.11 -9.05
CA ILE A 209 -12.54 4.54 -10.35
C ILE A 209 -11.78 5.25 -11.48
N CYS A 210 -11.73 6.59 -11.49
CA CYS A 210 -11.04 7.32 -12.55
C CYS A 210 -9.52 7.03 -12.58
N PRO A 211 -8.75 7.19 -11.48
CA PRO A 211 -7.32 6.87 -11.53
C PRO A 211 -7.07 5.37 -11.76
N ALA A 212 -7.94 4.47 -11.35
CA ALA A 212 -7.82 3.06 -11.70
C ALA A 212 -7.98 2.85 -13.22
N SER A 213 -9.06 3.36 -13.81
CA SER A 213 -9.33 3.23 -15.24
C SER A 213 -8.22 3.81 -16.11
N ILE A 214 -7.78 5.03 -15.82
CA ILE A 214 -6.75 5.74 -16.61
C ILE A 214 -5.37 5.07 -16.50
N ASN A 215 -5.10 4.35 -15.39
CA ASN A 215 -3.85 3.63 -15.19
C ASN A 215 -3.98 2.11 -15.44
N GLY A 216 -5.05 1.63 -16.10
CA GLY A 216 -5.21 0.23 -16.50
C GLY A 216 -5.35 -0.72 -15.32
N LEU A 217 -6.06 -0.31 -14.27
CA LEU A 217 -6.26 -1.07 -13.03
C LEU A 217 -7.74 -1.37 -12.78
N VAL A 218 -7.98 -2.24 -11.82
CA VAL A 218 -9.26 -2.43 -11.16
C VAL A 218 -9.32 -1.51 -9.94
N GLY A 219 -10.25 -0.57 -9.95
CA GLY A 219 -10.65 0.21 -8.78
C GLY A 219 -12.04 -0.21 -8.34
N LEU A 220 -12.25 -0.33 -7.03
CA LEU A 220 -13.55 -0.68 -6.49
C LEU A 220 -13.97 0.37 -5.47
N LYS A 221 -15.11 1.01 -5.72
CA LYS A 221 -15.82 1.84 -4.74
C LYS A 221 -16.81 0.95 -4.01
N PRO A 222 -16.56 0.56 -2.74
CA PRO A 222 -17.52 -0.21 -1.97
C PRO A 222 -18.81 0.58 -1.73
N SER A 223 -19.90 -0.12 -1.51
CA SER A 223 -21.12 0.53 -1.00
C SER A 223 -20.85 1.20 0.35
N ILE A 224 -21.45 2.38 0.54
CA ILE A 224 -21.36 3.10 1.82
C ILE A 224 -21.81 2.17 2.95
N GLY A 225 -21.04 2.17 4.04
CA GLY A 225 -21.31 1.32 5.19
C GLY A 225 -20.59 -0.04 5.19
N LEU A 226 -19.92 -0.44 4.11
CA LEU A 226 -19.09 -1.66 4.16
C LEU A 226 -17.72 -1.42 4.81
N VAL A 227 -17.13 -0.23 4.61
CA VAL A 227 -15.79 0.13 5.06
C VAL A 227 -15.86 1.42 5.86
N SER A 228 -15.21 1.44 7.02
CA SER A 228 -15.15 2.64 7.88
C SER A 228 -14.45 3.80 7.20
N ARG A 229 -14.98 5.01 7.45
CA ARG A 229 -14.44 6.31 7.03
C ARG A 229 -13.76 7.05 8.19
N THR A 230 -13.77 6.50 9.40
CA THR A 230 -13.14 7.10 10.56
C THR A 230 -11.66 7.35 10.30
N HIS A 231 -11.17 8.54 10.64
CA HIS A 231 -9.79 8.96 10.42
C HIS A 231 -9.37 9.00 8.94
N VAL A 232 -10.33 9.20 8.06
CA VAL A 232 -10.13 9.60 6.66
C VAL A 232 -10.50 11.07 6.55
N VAL A 233 -9.65 11.89 5.93
CA VAL A 233 -9.96 13.31 5.70
C VAL A 233 -11.21 13.41 4.84
N PRO A 234 -12.31 14.02 5.34
CA PRO A 234 -13.64 13.92 4.75
C PRO A 234 -13.85 14.90 3.60
N ILE A 235 -14.76 14.54 2.70
CA ILE A 235 -15.37 15.42 1.70
C ILE A 235 -16.88 15.44 1.90
N SER A 236 -17.54 14.29 1.73
CA SER A 236 -18.99 14.15 1.74
C SER A 236 -19.41 13.02 2.66
N HIS A 237 -20.18 13.38 3.68
CA HIS A 237 -20.71 12.42 4.63
C HIS A 237 -21.53 11.30 3.98
N SER A 238 -22.22 11.58 2.87
CA SER A 238 -23.13 10.63 2.20
C SER A 238 -22.48 9.88 1.02
N GLN A 239 -21.21 10.17 0.66
CA GLN A 239 -20.62 9.62 -0.56
C GLN A 239 -19.24 9.01 -0.35
N ASP A 240 -18.51 9.43 0.69
CA ASP A 240 -17.13 8.99 0.90
C ASP A 240 -17.03 7.52 1.27
N THR A 241 -16.04 6.85 0.69
CA THR A 241 -15.62 5.50 1.10
C THR A 241 -14.16 5.24 0.72
N PRO A 242 -13.36 4.56 1.55
CA PRO A 242 -12.12 3.95 1.12
C PRO A 242 -12.38 2.80 0.15
N GLY A 243 -11.49 2.63 -0.85
CA GLY A 243 -11.63 1.57 -1.83
C GLY A 243 -10.29 1.04 -2.32
N PRO A 244 -10.19 -0.27 -2.62
CA PRO A 244 -8.97 -0.89 -3.11
C PRO A 244 -8.73 -0.58 -4.58
N MET A 245 -7.45 -0.51 -4.94
CA MET A 245 -6.93 -0.40 -6.30
C MET A 245 -5.89 -1.48 -6.52
N ALA A 246 -6.08 -2.32 -7.53
CA ALA A 246 -5.24 -3.48 -7.81
C ALA A 246 -5.16 -3.78 -9.30
N ARG A 247 -4.27 -4.68 -9.71
CA ARG A 247 -4.12 -5.08 -11.12
C ARG A 247 -5.16 -6.08 -11.59
N SER A 248 -5.78 -6.82 -10.68
CA SER A 248 -6.83 -7.79 -10.99
C SER A 248 -8.07 -7.61 -10.12
N VAL A 249 -9.21 -8.10 -10.61
CA VAL A 249 -10.46 -8.14 -9.83
C VAL A 249 -10.28 -8.96 -8.56
N ARG A 250 -9.55 -10.07 -8.66
CA ARG A 250 -9.27 -10.95 -7.53
C ARG A 250 -8.45 -10.25 -6.44
N ASP A 251 -7.38 -9.52 -6.81
CA ASP A 251 -6.58 -8.76 -5.84
C ASP A 251 -7.42 -7.66 -5.17
N ALA A 252 -8.28 -6.96 -5.92
CA ALA A 252 -9.19 -5.97 -5.35
C ALA A 252 -10.20 -6.60 -4.37
N ALA A 253 -10.71 -7.79 -4.69
CA ALA A 253 -11.62 -8.54 -3.82
C ALA A 253 -10.91 -9.05 -2.54
N LEU A 254 -9.66 -9.51 -2.64
CA LEU A 254 -8.84 -9.91 -1.48
C LEU A 254 -8.57 -8.71 -0.55
N MET A 255 -8.33 -7.54 -1.11
CA MET A 255 -8.21 -6.30 -0.32
C MET A 255 -9.54 -5.97 0.36
N LEU A 256 -10.66 -6.03 -0.36
CA LEU A 256 -12.00 -5.75 0.21
C LEU A 256 -12.33 -6.72 1.35
N ASN A 257 -12.01 -8.02 1.22
CA ASN A 257 -12.21 -9.02 2.28
C ASN A 257 -11.60 -8.58 3.62
N ALA A 258 -10.43 -7.95 3.55
CA ALA A 258 -9.73 -7.45 4.75
C ALA A 258 -10.31 -6.13 5.28
N MET A 259 -10.98 -5.34 4.43
CA MET A 259 -11.43 -3.98 4.78
C MET A 259 -12.82 -3.94 5.39
N VAL A 260 -13.69 -4.93 5.10
CA VAL A 260 -15.08 -4.94 5.56
C VAL A 260 -15.17 -5.25 7.04
N ALA A 261 -15.54 -4.26 7.84
CA ALA A 261 -15.72 -4.42 9.28
C ALA A 261 -16.63 -3.32 9.86
N PRO A 262 -17.40 -3.62 10.91
CA PRO A 262 -18.11 -2.59 11.65
C PRO A 262 -17.13 -1.72 12.43
N ASP A 263 -17.47 -0.43 12.54
CA ASP A 263 -16.74 0.55 13.33
C ASP A 263 -17.76 1.37 14.14
N PRO A 264 -17.74 1.30 15.49
CA PRO A 264 -18.66 2.05 16.33
C PRO A 264 -18.55 3.58 16.13
N ALA A 265 -17.42 4.11 15.66
CA ALA A 265 -17.21 5.52 15.38
C ALA A 265 -17.77 5.95 14.00
N ASP A 266 -18.10 5.00 13.11
CA ASP A 266 -18.82 5.24 11.86
C ASP A 266 -20.13 4.45 11.84
N PRO A 267 -21.24 5.02 12.34
CA PRO A 267 -22.52 4.32 12.46
C PRO A 267 -23.06 3.74 11.15
N THR A 268 -22.62 4.24 10.00
CA THR A 268 -23.02 3.67 8.70
C THR A 268 -22.55 2.23 8.51
N THR A 269 -21.51 1.80 9.25
CA THR A 269 -20.94 0.46 9.18
C THR A 269 -21.60 -0.55 10.11
N ALA A 270 -22.68 -0.18 10.82
CA ALA A 270 -23.33 -1.06 11.82
C ALA A 270 -23.66 -2.46 11.26
N ASP A 271 -24.08 -2.52 10.00
CA ASP A 271 -24.44 -3.79 9.33
C ASP A 271 -23.29 -4.43 8.53
N ALA A 272 -22.08 -3.84 8.54
CA ALA A 272 -20.95 -4.34 7.74
C ALA A 272 -20.63 -5.83 8.00
N ALA A 273 -20.77 -6.26 9.26
CA ALA A 273 -20.54 -7.67 9.64
C ALA A 273 -21.47 -8.65 8.91
N ARG A 274 -22.72 -8.26 8.60
CA ARG A 274 -23.71 -9.10 7.88
C ARG A 274 -23.35 -9.28 6.41
N HIS A 275 -22.56 -8.36 5.85
CA HIS A 275 -22.12 -8.37 4.46
C HIS A 275 -20.71 -8.96 4.30
N ARG A 276 -20.11 -9.41 5.40
CA ARG A 276 -18.80 -10.04 5.40
C ARG A 276 -18.87 -11.41 4.75
N ARG A 277 -18.12 -11.58 3.67
CA ARG A 277 -18.05 -12.84 2.89
C ARG A 277 -16.71 -12.88 2.17
N ASP A 278 -16.37 -14.00 1.57
CA ASP A 278 -15.23 -14.07 0.65
C ASP A 278 -15.63 -13.51 -0.71
N TYR A 279 -15.31 -12.25 -0.96
CA TYR A 279 -15.56 -11.57 -2.24
C TYR A 279 -14.68 -12.10 -3.38
N ALA A 280 -13.62 -12.85 -3.06
CA ALA A 280 -12.75 -13.49 -4.05
C ALA A 280 -13.22 -14.90 -4.42
N ALA A 281 -14.21 -15.46 -3.72
CA ALA A 281 -14.75 -16.78 -4.03
C ALA A 281 -15.32 -16.81 -5.45
N GLY A 282 -14.92 -17.83 -6.22
CA GLY A 282 -15.36 -18.01 -7.61
C GLY A 282 -14.70 -17.09 -8.65
N LEU A 283 -13.79 -16.19 -8.24
CA LEU A 283 -13.00 -15.42 -9.18
C LEU A 283 -11.77 -16.24 -9.65
N SER A 284 -11.51 -16.24 -10.95
CA SER A 284 -10.28 -16.82 -11.52
C SER A 284 -9.06 -16.03 -11.09
N THR A 285 -7.92 -16.70 -11.04
CA THR A 285 -6.60 -16.10 -10.79
C THR A 285 -6.05 -15.43 -12.03
#